data_6dd2eb5540c578b2476ba0ea42e600db
#
_entry.id   6dd2eb5540c578b2476ba0ea42e600db
#
_cell.length_a   1.000
_cell.length_b   1.000
_cell.length_c   1.000
_cell.angle_alpha   90.00
_cell.angle_beta   90.00
_cell.angle_gamma   90.00
#
_symmetry.space_group_name_H-M   'P 1'
#
loop_
_entity.id
_entity.type
_entity.pdbx_description
1 polymer ?
#
loop_
_entity_poly.entity_id
_entity_poly.type
_entity_poly.pdbx_seq_one_letter_code
_entity_poly.pdbx_strand_id
1 'polypeptide(L)'
;MRFDGGKCIRCLRCIEVCRQVQGVSALCLTGTGTKAEIGFTGAVNWGSSDRCIECGQCSLVCPTGAISVRDQGCDVFDLLDDDSITTVFQFAPALRVALSEEFGLPSGMDVQGKIVSALKRMGADYVMDTNWSADVTIMEEGTEMLANFERAKKAGTLHSKPFTYFTSCCPGWVNYVEKIAPDMIPHVSSTRSPQAIFGALAKTWLVEHAGIEKRDMRVISIMPCTAKKGEANRDTLKRADGSCDVDVVLTIREFARLIKRSGLNLADLPDMPFDSPMMSLSS
;
A
#
# COMPACT_ATOMS: atom_id res chain seq x y z
N MET A 1 -8.97 -5.17 -7.29
CA MET A 1 -8.74 -6.02 -8.48
C MET A 1 -9.91 -5.88 -9.45
N ARG A 2 -9.67 -6.09 -10.77
CA ARG A 2 -10.69 -6.12 -11.84
C ARG A 2 -10.54 -7.43 -12.60
N PHE A 3 -11.65 -8.00 -13.08
CA PHE A 3 -11.68 -9.18 -13.94
C PHE A 3 -12.45 -8.89 -15.21
N ASP A 4 -11.82 -9.14 -16.34
CA ASP A 4 -12.41 -9.06 -17.68
C ASP A 4 -12.51 -10.48 -18.25
N GLY A 5 -13.70 -11.07 -18.17
CA GLY A 5 -13.97 -12.42 -18.66
C GLY A 5 -13.73 -12.58 -20.18
N GLY A 6 -13.90 -11.49 -20.96
CA GLY A 6 -13.66 -11.50 -22.39
C GLY A 6 -12.19 -11.71 -22.79
N LYS A 7 -11.27 -11.34 -21.91
CA LYS A 7 -9.82 -11.58 -22.07
C LYS A 7 -9.34 -12.90 -21.50
N CYS A 8 -10.19 -13.61 -20.75
CA CYS A 8 -9.77 -14.80 -20.03
C CYS A 8 -9.68 -16.03 -20.97
N ILE A 9 -8.49 -16.59 -21.11
CA ILE A 9 -8.23 -17.82 -21.87
C ILE A 9 -8.34 -19.09 -21.03
N ARG A 10 -8.80 -18.97 -19.78
CA ARG A 10 -9.02 -20.09 -18.84
C ARG A 10 -7.77 -20.96 -18.59
N CYS A 11 -6.59 -20.35 -18.57
CA CYS A 11 -5.32 -21.05 -18.35
C CYS A 11 -5.08 -21.49 -16.90
N LEU A 12 -5.94 -21.09 -15.94
CA LEU A 12 -5.97 -21.44 -14.52
C LEU A 12 -4.74 -21.00 -13.70
N ARG A 13 -3.77 -20.30 -14.28
CA ARG A 13 -2.55 -19.83 -13.56
C ARG A 13 -2.88 -18.99 -12.33
N CYS A 14 -3.94 -18.19 -12.38
CA CYS A 14 -4.39 -17.37 -11.26
C CYS A 14 -4.91 -18.22 -10.09
N ILE A 15 -5.59 -19.33 -10.37
CA ILE A 15 -6.06 -20.28 -9.35
C ILE A 15 -4.86 -20.99 -8.73
N GLU A 16 -3.93 -21.48 -9.56
CA GLU A 16 -2.75 -22.22 -9.09
C GLU A 16 -1.83 -21.35 -8.23
N VAL A 17 -1.53 -20.11 -8.61
CA VAL A 17 -0.70 -19.22 -7.78
C VAL A 17 -1.41 -18.89 -6.46
N CYS A 18 -2.73 -18.70 -6.47
CA CYS A 18 -3.50 -18.42 -5.27
C CYS A 18 -3.54 -19.65 -4.32
N ARG A 19 -3.60 -20.85 -4.88
CA ARG A 19 -3.67 -22.09 -4.13
C ARG A 19 -2.30 -22.57 -3.65
N GLN A 20 -1.31 -22.62 -4.55
CA GLN A 20 -0.02 -23.27 -4.28
C GLN A 20 1.03 -22.32 -3.70
N VAL A 21 1.06 -21.08 -4.15
CA VAL A 21 2.07 -20.10 -3.72
C VAL A 21 1.58 -19.30 -2.52
N GLN A 22 0.34 -18.78 -2.60
CA GLN A 22 -0.23 -17.98 -1.50
C GLN A 22 -0.91 -18.83 -0.42
N GLY A 23 -1.32 -20.05 -0.73
CA GLY A 23 -1.96 -20.95 0.22
C GLY A 23 -3.38 -20.56 0.65
N VAL A 24 -4.02 -19.56 0.00
CA VAL A 24 -5.32 -19.02 0.45
C VAL A 24 -6.52 -19.53 -0.33
N SER A 25 -6.32 -20.03 -1.56
CA SER A 25 -7.37 -20.62 -2.40
C SER A 25 -8.62 -19.74 -2.55
N ALA A 26 -8.44 -18.43 -2.72
CA ALA A 26 -9.54 -17.48 -2.88
C ALA A 26 -10.20 -17.57 -4.25
N LEU A 27 -9.49 -18.08 -5.27
CA LEU A 27 -9.99 -18.27 -6.63
C LEU A 27 -10.26 -19.75 -6.91
N CYS A 28 -11.32 -20.02 -7.65
CA CYS A 28 -11.69 -21.35 -8.07
C CYS A 28 -12.24 -21.34 -9.52
N LEU A 29 -12.42 -22.54 -10.07
CA LEU A 29 -13.15 -22.71 -11.34
C LEU A 29 -14.63 -22.94 -10.98
N THR A 30 -15.50 -22.14 -11.58
CA THR A 30 -16.97 -22.29 -11.47
C THR A 30 -17.57 -22.71 -12.82
N GLY A 31 -18.74 -23.33 -12.80
CA GLY A 31 -19.37 -23.86 -14.02
C GLY A 31 -18.67 -25.09 -14.58
N THR A 32 -19.19 -25.58 -15.71
CA THR A 32 -18.69 -26.80 -16.39
C THR A 32 -18.61 -26.60 -17.89
N GLY A 33 -17.70 -27.33 -18.55
CA GLY A 33 -17.53 -27.31 -19.99
C GLY A 33 -17.26 -25.91 -20.54
N THR A 34 -18.02 -25.50 -21.55
CA THR A 34 -17.88 -24.19 -22.22
C THR A 34 -18.28 -23.01 -21.29
N LYS A 35 -19.05 -23.27 -20.23
CA LYS A 35 -19.48 -22.28 -19.25
C LYS A 35 -18.53 -22.18 -18.04
N ALA A 36 -17.41 -22.90 -18.08
CA ALA A 36 -16.42 -22.82 -17.00
C ALA A 36 -15.75 -21.43 -16.98
N GLU A 37 -15.67 -20.80 -15.82
CA GLU A 37 -15.11 -19.46 -15.61
C GLU A 37 -14.35 -19.38 -14.29
N ILE A 38 -13.48 -18.35 -14.19
CA ILE A 38 -12.79 -18.04 -12.95
C ILE A 38 -13.80 -17.40 -11.99
N GLY A 39 -14.01 -18.02 -10.86
CA GLY A 39 -14.86 -17.55 -9.78
C GLY A 39 -14.14 -17.42 -8.45
N PHE A 40 -14.92 -17.26 -7.41
CA PHE A 40 -14.42 -17.07 -6.04
C PHE A 40 -14.92 -18.19 -5.13
N THR A 41 -14.05 -18.69 -4.28
CA THR A 41 -14.41 -19.70 -3.27
C THR A 41 -15.29 -19.02 -2.22
N GLY A 42 -16.57 -19.44 -2.15
CA GLY A 42 -17.52 -18.91 -1.17
C GLY A 42 -17.91 -17.44 -1.32
N ALA A 43 -17.59 -16.79 -2.44
CA ALA A 43 -17.84 -15.37 -2.64
C ALA A 43 -18.26 -15.04 -4.07
N VAL A 44 -18.78 -13.86 -4.32
CA VAL A 44 -19.19 -13.39 -5.66
C VAL A 44 -18.15 -12.50 -6.33
N ASN A 45 -17.26 -11.86 -5.57
CA ASN A 45 -16.20 -10.99 -6.09
C ASN A 45 -15.05 -10.85 -5.07
N TRP A 46 -13.99 -10.10 -5.43
CA TRP A 46 -12.85 -9.86 -4.54
C TRP A 46 -13.24 -9.16 -3.23
N GLY A 47 -14.13 -8.17 -3.29
CA GLY A 47 -14.53 -7.38 -2.12
C GLY A 47 -15.33 -8.19 -1.08
N SER A 48 -16.05 -9.22 -1.52
CA SER A 48 -16.82 -10.11 -0.62
C SER A 48 -16.07 -11.37 -0.21
N SER A 49 -14.83 -11.57 -0.69
CA SER A 49 -14.06 -12.76 -0.39
C SER A 49 -13.50 -12.76 1.03
N ASP A 50 -13.89 -13.73 1.81
CA ASP A 50 -13.36 -14.03 3.14
C ASP A 50 -11.95 -14.67 3.12
N ARG A 51 -11.43 -15.02 1.94
CA ARG A 51 -10.13 -15.64 1.75
C ARG A 51 -9.10 -14.77 1.09
N CYS A 52 -9.52 -13.82 0.20
CA CYS A 52 -8.59 -13.02 -0.57
C CYS A 52 -7.80 -12.07 0.34
N ILE A 53 -6.46 -12.19 0.31
CA ILE A 53 -5.52 -11.34 1.05
C ILE A 53 -5.04 -10.12 0.25
N GLU A 54 -5.60 -9.89 -0.93
CA GLU A 54 -5.30 -8.76 -1.83
C GLU A 54 -3.86 -8.66 -2.34
N CYS A 55 -3.11 -9.75 -2.28
CA CYS A 55 -1.67 -9.81 -2.63
C CYS A 55 -1.34 -9.49 -4.09
N GLY A 56 -2.32 -9.55 -5.02
CA GLY A 56 -2.15 -9.23 -6.43
C GLY A 56 -1.44 -10.28 -7.28
N GLN A 57 -1.00 -11.40 -6.73
CA GLN A 57 -0.25 -12.44 -7.47
C GLN A 57 -1.01 -12.99 -8.67
N CYS A 58 -2.33 -13.10 -8.58
CA CYS A 58 -3.18 -13.55 -9.68
C CYS A 58 -3.09 -12.62 -10.91
N SER A 59 -2.87 -11.32 -10.72
CA SER A 59 -2.67 -10.37 -11.82
C SER A 59 -1.30 -10.49 -12.47
N LEU A 60 -0.26 -10.87 -11.72
CA LEU A 60 1.09 -11.02 -12.25
C LEU A 60 1.23 -12.23 -13.19
N VAL A 61 0.49 -13.31 -12.91
CA VAL A 61 0.54 -14.54 -13.71
C VAL A 61 -0.47 -14.59 -14.83
N CYS A 62 -1.35 -13.57 -14.94
CA CYS A 62 -2.37 -13.53 -15.99
C CYS A 62 -1.76 -13.09 -17.33
N PRO A 63 -1.63 -13.99 -18.32
CA PRO A 63 -0.90 -13.67 -19.57
C PRO A 63 -1.68 -12.69 -20.48
N THR A 64 -2.99 -12.58 -20.28
CA THR A 64 -3.87 -11.75 -21.13
C THR A 64 -4.30 -10.46 -20.44
N GLY A 65 -3.88 -10.25 -19.18
CA GLY A 65 -4.35 -9.11 -18.38
C GLY A 65 -5.86 -9.16 -18.06
N ALA A 66 -6.48 -10.34 -18.13
CA ALA A 66 -7.89 -10.52 -17.73
C ALA A 66 -8.08 -10.19 -16.23
N ILE A 67 -7.08 -10.46 -15.41
CA ILE A 67 -7.03 -9.97 -14.02
C ILE A 67 -6.02 -8.82 -13.97
N SER A 68 -6.47 -7.67 -13.49
CA SER A 68 -5.63 -6.47 -13.36
C SER A 68 -5.91 -5.74 -12.06
N VAL A 69 -4.95 -4.93 -11.63
CA VAL A 69 -5.15 -3.97 -10.54
C VAL A 69 -5.99 -2.80 -11.06
N ARG A 70 -6.90 -2.25 -10.23
CA ARG A 70 -7.62 -1.02 -10.57
C ARG A 70 -6.60 0.12 -10.66
N ASP A 71 -6.46 0.69 -11.84
CA ASP A 71 -5.59 1.85 -12.08
C ASP A 71 -6.24 3.11 -11.52
N GLN A 72 -5.52 3.83 -10.67
CA GLN A 72 -5.94 5.09 -10.06
C GLN A 72 -5.09 6.28 -10.56
N GLY A 73 -4.36 6.10 -11.65
CA GLY A 73 -3.55 7.18 -12.22
C GLY A 73 -4.38 8.37 -12.71
N CYS A 74 -5.60 8.14 -13.24
CA CYS A 74 -6.50 9.24 -13.61
C CYS A 74 -6.98 9.99 -12.38
N ASP A 75 -7.36 9.27 -11.31
CA ASP A 75 -7.79 9.88 -10.05
C ASP A 75 -6.71 10.86 -9.53
N VAL A 76 -5.41 10.54 -9.70
CA VAL A 76 -4.30 11.41 -9.28
C VAL A 76 -4.14 12.62 -10.20
N PHE A 77 -4.33 12.49 -11.53
CA PHE A 77 -4.31 13.65 -12.42
C PHE A 77 -5.39 14.66 -12.06
N ASP A 78 -6.61 14.17 -11.80
CA ASP A 78 -7.72 15.03 -11.41
C ASP A 78 -7.43 15.80 -10.09
N LEU A 79 -6.71 15.15 -9.15
CA LEU A 79 -6.29 15.80 -7.90
C LEU A 79 -5.15 16.82 -8.10
N LEU A 80 -4.25 16.59 -9.04
CA LEU A 80 -3.14 17.50 -9.35
C LEU A 80 -3.59 18.75 -10.14
N ASP A 81 -4.68 18.62 -10.89
CA ASP A 81 -5.26 19.71 -11.70
C ASP A 81 -6.21 20.61 -10.90
N ASP A 82 -6.54 20.26 -9.64
CA ASP A 82 -7.46 21.01 -8.79
C ASP A 82 -6.71 21.91 -7.80
N ASP A 83 -6.59 23.20 -8.12
CA ASP A 83 -5.93 24.19 -7.27
C ASP A 83 -6.57 24.39 -5.89
N SER A 84 -7.78 23.88 -5.65
CA SER A 84 -8.45 23.94 -4.35
C SER A 84 -7.95 22.88 -3.37
N ILE A 85 -7.26 21.86 -3.89
CA ILE A 85 -6.76 20.70 -3.15
C ILE A 85 -5.27 20.89 -2.84
N THR A 86 -4.87 20.51 -1.62
CA THR A 86 -3.44 20.36 -1.27
C THR A 86 -3.05 18.89 -1.36
N THR A 87 -2.15 18.59 -2.27
CA THR A 87 -1.67 17.22 -2.51
C THR A 87 -0.42 16.91 -1.70
N VAL A 88 -0.45 15.82 -0.93
CA VAL A 88 0.68 15.33 -0.14
C VAL A 88 1.02 13.92 -0.58
N PHE A 89 2.19 13.76 -1.18
CA PHE A 89 2.69 12.47 -1.64
C PHE A 89 3.63 11.84 -0.63
N GLN A 90 3.48 10.55 -0.43
CA GLN A 90 4.47 9.71 0.23
C GLN A 90 4.85 8.53 -0.67
N PHE A 91 6.06 8.03 -0.56
CA PHE A 91 6.41 6.79 -1.24
C PHE A 91 7.30 5.85 -0.42
N ALA A 92 7.06 4.55 -0.63
CA ALA A 92 7.77 3.49 0.08
C ALA A 92 9.26 3.42 -0.32
N PRO A 93 10.15 2.99 0.60
CA PRO A 93 11.58 2.84 0.31
C PRO A 93 11.89 1.97 -0.92
N ALA A 94 11.11 0.92 -1.17
CA ALA A 94 11.30 0.04 -2.32
C ALA A 94 11.15 0.76 -3.68
N LEU A 95 10.40 1.85 -3.75
CA LEU A 95 10.23 2.62 -4.98
C LEU A 95 11.55 3.21 -5.48
N ARG A 96 12.45 3.61 -4.56
CA ARG A 96 13.74 4.24 -4.86
C ARG A 96 14.58 3.43 -5.83
N VAL A 97 14.53 2.10 -5.71
CA VAL A 97 15.36 1.17 -6.49
C VAL A 97 14.58 0.39 -7.55
N ALA A 98 13.26 0.19 -7.34
CA ALA A 98 12.47 -0.61 -8.27
C ALA A 98 11.94 0.21 -9.48
N LEU A 99 11.85 1.54 -9.37
CA LEU A 99 11.32 2.37 -10.44
C LEU A 99 12.34 2.55 -11.59
N SER A 100 13.63 2.43 -11.31
CA SER A 100 14.71 2.57 -12.31
C SER A 100 14.51 1.66 -13.53
N GLU A 101 14.11 0.42 -13.32
CA GLU A 101 13.90 -0.59 -14.37
C GLU A 101 12.78 -0.20 -15.36
N GLU A 102 11.74 0.47 -14.90
CA GLU A 102 10.62 0.92 -15.75
C GLU A 102 11.03 2.01 -16.77
N PHE A 103 12.19 2.64 -16.56
CA PHE A 103 12.75 3.70 -17.41
C PHE A 103 14.07 3.30 -18.09
N GLY A 104 14.40 2.01 -18.10
CA GLY A 104 15.62 1.49 -18.75
C GLY A 104 16.91 1.89 -18.04
N LEU A 105 16.84 2.35 -16.80
CA LEU A 105 18.01 2.61 -15.95
C LEU A 105 18.54 1.30 -15.34
N PRO A 106 19.78 1.28 -14.85
CA PRO A 106 20.33 0.09 -14.20
C PRO A 106 19.43 -0.42 -13.06
N SER A 107 19.23 -1.73 -13.00
CA SER A 107 18.45 -2.38 -11.94
C SER A 107 19.07 -2.06 -10.58
N GLY A 108 18.22 -1.66 -9.63
CA GLY A 108 18.63 -1.27 -8.28
C GLY A 108 19.29 0.10 -8.16
N MET A 109 19.33 0.89 -9.24
CA MET A 109 19.81 2.28 -9.17
C MET A 109 18.87 3.10 -8.28
N ASP A 110 19.44 3.85 -7.33
CA ASP A 110 18.66 4.80 -6.52
C ASP A 110 18.23 6.00 -7.37
N VAL A 111 16.92 6.17 -7.47
CA VAL A 111 16.27 7.27 -8.22
C VAL A 111 15.41 8.14 -7.32
N GLN A 112 15.66 8.14 -6.00
CA GLN A 112 14.86 8.88 -5.02
C GLN A 112 14.66 10.35 -5.41
N GLY A 113 15.75 11.08 -5.67
CA GLY A 113 15.67 12.50 -6.00
C GLY A 113 14.95 12.76 -7.31
N LYS A 114 15.09 11.86 -8.29
CA LYS A 114 14.36 11.91 -9.57
C LYS A 114 12.86 11.69 -9.40
N ILE A 115 12.45 10.83 -8.45
CA ILE A 115 11.03 10.62 -8.10
C ILE A 115 10.44 11.91 -7.54
N VAL A 116 11.13 12.56 -6.60
CA VAL A 116 10.70 13.84 -6.03
C VAL A 116 10.57 14.89 -7.14
N SER A 117 11.56 14.99 -8.01
CA SER A 117 11.54 15.90 -9.16
C SER A 117 10.36 15.64 -10.10
N ALA A 118 10.07 14.35 -10.40
CA ALA A 118 8.92 13.99 -11.23
C ALA A 118 7.60 14.44 -10.61
N LEU A 119 7.38 14.17 -9.33
CA LEU A 119 6.17 14.56 -8.61
C LEU A 119 6.01 16.09 -8.55
N LYS A 120 7.07 16.81 -8.23
CA LYS A 120 7.06 18.28 -8.22
C LYS A 120 6.75 18.88 -9.60
N ARG A 121 7.29 18.31 -10.68
CA ARG A 121 6.98 18.74 -12.05
C ARG A 121 5.56 18.40 -12.50
N MET A 122 4.94 17.40 -11.90
CA MET A 122 3.53 17.09 -12.13
C MET A 122 2.57 17.95 -11.30
N GLY A 123 3.07 18.83 -10.43
CA GLY A 123 2.26 19.76 -9.64
C GLY A 123 2.03 19.32 -8.18
N ALA A 124 2.76 18.32 -7.66
CA ALA A 124 2.64 17.93 -6.25
C ALA A 124 3.06 19.05 -5.30
N ASP A 125 2.19 19.44 -4.35
CA ASP A 125 2.48 20.47 -3.36
C ASP A 125 3.56 19.99 -2.39
N TYR A 126 3.41 18.78 -1.86
CA TYR A 126 4.35 18.19 -0.91
C TYR A 126 4.73 16.76 -1.31
N VAL A 127 6.02 16.45 -1.21
CA VAL A 127 6.57 15.10 -1.44
C VAL A 127 7.44 14.72 -0.26
N MET A 128 6.99 13.75 0.52
CA MET A 128 7.62 13.37 1.79
C MET A 128 8.03 11.91 1.80
N ASP A 129 8.97 11.57 2.70
CA ASP A 129 9.47 10.22 2.87
C ASP A 129 8.60 9.41 3.84
N THR A 130 8.14 8.23 3.41
CA THR A 130 7.45 7.28 4.29
C THR A 130 8.34 6.80 5.46
N ASN A 131 9.67 6.92 5.37
CA ASN A 131 10.57 6.56 6.47
C ASN A 131 10.28 7.37 7.74
N TRP A 132 9.89 8.63 7.62
CA TRP A 132 9.49 9.43 8.78
C TRP A 132 8.36 8.75 9.59
N SER A 133 7.33 8.26 8.93
CA SER A 133 6.24 7.54 9.62
C SER A 133 6.63 6.10 10.00
N ALA A 134 7.63 5.52 9.33
CA ALA A 134 8.19 4.23 9.73
C ALA A 134 8.95 4.34 11.05
N ASP A 135 9.65 5.44 11.31
CA ASP A 135 10.29 5.69 12.60
C ASP A 135 9.25 5.77 13.73
N VAL A 136 8.12 6.45 13.48
CA VAL A 136 6.99 6.47 14.43
C VAL A 136 6.43 5.06 14.64
N THR A 137 6.28 4.27 13.56
CA THR A 137 5.83 2.87 13.66
C THR A 137 6.77 2.05 14.54
N ILE A 138 8.09 2.20 14.39
CA ILE A 138 9.10 1.49 15.20
C ILE A 138 8.97 1.86 16.67
N MET A 139 8.76 3.14 16.99
CA MET A 139 8.57 3.59 18.36
C MET A 139 7.31 2.99 19.00
N GLU A 140 6.21 3.00 18.29
CA GLU A 140 4.93 2.45 18.78
C GLU A 140 4.98 0.91 18.90
N GLU A 141 5.40 0.20 17.84
CA GLU A 141 5.52 -1.27 17.87
C GLU A 141 6.55 -1.73 18.91
N GLY A 142 7.68 -1.04 19.02
CA GLY A 142 8.71 -1.35 20.02
C GLY A 142 8.20 -1.18 21.45
N THR A 143 7.46 -0.11 21.72
CA THR A 143 6.83 0.14 23.02
C THR A 143 5.80 -0.94 23.37
N GLU A 144 4.93 -1.29 22.41
CA GLU A 144 3.93 -2.36 22.55
C GLU A 144 4.61 -3.72 22.80
N MET A 145 5.64 -4.05 22.03
CA MET A 145 6.40 -5.29 22.18
C MET A 145 7.04 -5.39 23.56
N LEU A 146 7.69 -4.32 24.04
CA LEU A 146 8.31 -4.29 25.37
C LEU A 146 7.28 -4.45 26.48
N ALA A 147 6.13 -3.78 26.37
CA ALA A 147 5.04 -3.92 27.34
C ALA A 147 4.48 -5.35 27.37
N ASN A 148 4.34 -5.99 26.22
CA ASN A 148 3.90 -7.39 26.10
C ASN A 148 4.93 -8.36 26.67
N PHE A 149 6.23 -8.12 26.41
CA PHE A 149 7.31 -8.92 26.95
C PHE A 149 7.36 -8.82 28.50
N GLU A 150 7.28 -7.62 29.05
CA GLU A 150 7.26 -7.40 30.51
C GLU A 150 6.04 -8.08 31.17
N ARG A 151 4.88 -8.05 30.51
CA ARG A 151 3.67 -8.72 30.97
C ARG A 151 3.87 -10.26 31.00
N ALA A 152 4.43 -10.84 29.93
CA ALA A 152 4.73 -12.26 29.85
C ALA A 152 5.78 -12.68 30.89
N LYS A 153 6.80 -11.84 31.14
CA LYS A 153 7.81 -12.06 32.16
C LYS A 153 7.21 -12.09 33.56
N LYS A 154 6.37 -11.13 33.91
CA LYS A 154 5.66 -11.07 35.21
C LYS A 154 4.71 -12.26 35.41
N ALA A 155 4.07 -12.74 34.35
CA ALA A 155 3.21 -13.91 34.37
C ALA A 155 3.98 -15.24 34.43
N GLY A 156 5.30 -15.25 34.33
CA GLY A 156 6.13 -16.46 34.34
C GLY A 156 5.98 -17.33 33.08
N THR A 157 5.37 -16.82 32.00
CA THR A 157 5.03 -17.60 30.82
C THR A 157 6.17 -17.71 29.80
N LEU A 158 7.23 -16.91 29.92
CA LEU A 158 8.37 -16.91 28.99
C LEU A 158 9.11 -18.24 28.92
N HIS A 159 9.07 -19.05 29.99
CA HIS A 159 9.72 -20.36 30.05
C HIS A 159 8.85 -21.49 29.51
N SER A 160 7.52 -21.30 29.46
CA SER A 160 6.57 -22.33 29.04
C SER A 160 6.10 -22.19 27.59
N LYS A 161 6.14 -20.96 27.04
CA LYS A 161 5.81 -20.67 25.65
C LYS A 161 6.79 -19.64 25.10
N PRO A 162 7.35 -19.84 23.87
CA PRO A 162 8.18 -18.82 23.25
C PRO A 162 7.37 -17.53 23.07
N PHE A 163 7.94 -16.40 23.45
CA PHE A 163 7.34 -15.10 23.17
C PHE A 163 7.42 -14.84 21.66
N THR A 164 6.28 -14.77 21.04
CA THR A 164 6.17 -14.50 19.59
C THR A 164 5.39 -13.22 19.38
N TYR A 165 5.95 -12.32 18.59
CA TYR A 165 5.35 -11.05 18.24
C TYR A 165 5.62 -10.73 16.77
N PHE A 166 4.58 -10.37 16.03
CA PHE A 166 4.64 -10.06 14.61
C PHE A 166 4.27 -8.61 14.35
N THR A 167 4.98 -7.98 13.45
CA THR A 167 4.64 -6.62 12.99
C THR A 167 3.39 -6.63 12.11
N SER A 168 2.71 -5.49 12.02
CA SER A 168 1.44 -5.32 11.29
C SER A 168 1.55 -4.45 10.03
N CYS A 169 2.75 -4.05 9.62
CA CYS A 169 2.96 -3.12 8.50
C CYS A 169 2.56 -3.67 7.11
N CYS A 170 2.46 -5.00 6.95
CA CYS A 170 2.07 -5.65 5.69
C CYS A 170 0.58 -5.99 5.68
N PRO A 171 -0.27 -5.30 4.91
CA PRO A 171 -1.71 -5.56 4.89
C PRO A 171 -2.08 -6.94 4.31
N GLY A 172 -1.25 -7.49 3.42
CA GLY A 172 -1.44 -8.88 2.96
C GLY A 172 -1.25 -9.90 4.08
N TRP A 173 -0.28 -9.67 4.97
CA TRP A 173 -0.06 -10.47 6.17
C TRP A 173 -1.22 -10.31 7.16
N VAL A 174 -1.63 -9.09 7.46
CA VAL A 174 -2.77 -8.82 8.35
C VAL A 174 -4.04 -9.47 7.83
N ASN A 175 -4.34 -9.32 6.52
CA ASN A 175 -5.48 -10.01 5.90
C ASN A 175 -5.37 -11.54 5.99
N TYR A 176 -4.15 -12.10 5.88
CA TYR A 176 -3.93 -13.54 6.04
C TYR A 176 -4.24 -13.99 7.47
N VAL A 177 -3.72 -13.28 8.45
CA VAL A 177 -3.98 -13.62 9.87
C VAL A 177 -5.47 -13.54 10.18
N GLU A 178 -6.13 -12.45 9.80
CA GLU A 178 -7.55 -12.26 10.08
C GLU A 178 -8.46 -13.32 9.42
N LYS A 179 -8.11 -13.74 8.18
CA LYS A 179 -8.99 -14.60 7.37
C LYS A 179 -8.62 -16.08 7.41
N ILE A 180 -7.35 -16.41 7.59
CA ILE A 180 -6.85 -17.78 7.43
C ILE A 180 -6.28 -18.33 8.75
N ALA A 181 -5.66 -17.49 9.57
CA ALA A 181 -4.98 -17.90 10.80
C ALA A 181 -5.37 -17.03 12.01
N PRO A 182 -6.67 -16.93 12.36
CA PRO A 182 -7.16 -16.01 13.40
C PRO A 182 -6.56 -16.26 14.78
N ASP A 183 -6.10 -17.47 15.06
CA ASP A 183 -5.41 -17.81 16.31
C ASP A 183 -4.09 -17.05 16.52
N MET A 184 -3.54 -16.47 15.44
CA MET A 184 -2.32 -15.64 15.49
C MET A 184 -2.60 -14.17 15.83
N ILE A 185 -3.85 -13.70 15.78
CA ILE A 185 -4.20 -12.29 16.03
C ILE A 185 -3.60 -11.77 17.35
N PRO A 186 -3.63 -12.52 18.49
CA PRO A 186 -3.05 -12.04 19.74
C PRO A 186 -1.53 -11.81 19.72
N HIS A 187 -0.85 -12.27 18.67
CA HIS A 187 0.59 -12.13 18.49
C HIS A 187 0.97 -11.03 17.49
N VAL A 188 0.00 -10.38 16.85
CA VAL A 188 0.23 -9.32 15.87
C VAL A 188 0.12 -7.96 16.55
N SER A 189 1.03 -7.05 16.18
CA SER A 189 0.99 -5.66 16.64
C SER A 189 -0.35 -5.00 16.31
N SER A 190 -0.84 -4.17 17.22
CA SER A 190 -2.00 -3.32 17.01
C SER A 190 -1.65 -1.99 16.30
N THR A 191 -0.36 -1.71 16.11
CA THR A 191 0.13 -0.48 15.51
C THR A 191 -0.23 -0.41 14.03
N ARG A 192 -0.62 0.78 13.58
CA ARG A 192 -0.89 1.04 12.15
C ARG A 192 0.39 0.95 11.32
N SER A 193 0.25 0.63 10.04
CA SER A 193 1.38 0.62 9.12
C SER A 193 1.96 2.02 8.90
N PRO A 194 3.24 2.15 8.46
CA PRO A 194 3.82 3.44 8.10
C PRO A 194 2.96 4.26 7.12
N GLN A 195 2.35 3.62 6.11
CA GLN A 195 1.43 4.28 5.20
C GLN A 195 0.25 4.92 5.93
N ALA A 196 -0.40 4.18 6.82
CA ALA A 196 -1.58 4.66 7.54
C ALA A 196 -1.22 5.69 8.60
N ILE A 197 -0.09 5.53 9.31
CA ILE A 197 0.44 6.53 10.25
C ILE A 197 0.75 7.84 9.51
N PHE A 198 1.43 7.78 8.36
CA PHE A 198 1.71 8.95 7.55
C PHE A 198 0.42 9.71 7.20
N GLY A 199 -0.59 9.02 6.68
CA GLY A 199 -1.86 9.64 6.30
C GLY A 199 -2.55 10.32 7.48
N ALA A 200 -2.58 9.65 8.62
CA ALA A 200 -3.16 10.20 9.85
C ALA A 200 -2.43 11.46 10.32
N LEU A 201 -1.09 11.41 10.37
CA LEU A 201 -0.26 12.55 10.79
C LEU A 201 -0.30 13.69 9.77
N ALA A 202 -0.33 13.42 8.47
CA ALA A 202 -0.47 14.44 7.45
C ALA A 202 -1.75 15.26 7.63
N LYS A 203 -2.88 14.59 7.85
CA LYS A 203 -4.19 15.25 8.00
C LYS A 203 -4.47 15.81 9.40
N THR A 204 -3.57 15.64 10.35
CA THR A 204 -3.69 16.18 11.72
C THR A 204 -2.48 17.03 12.07
N TRP A 205 -1.38 16.39 12.43
CA TRP A 205 -0.18 17.03 12.95
C TRP A 205 0.50 17.99 11.94
N LEU A 206 0.61 17.60 10.66
CA LEU A 206 1.21 18.48 9.64
C LEU A 206 0.42 19.75 9.41
N VAL A 207 -0.91 19.66 9.41
CA VAL A 207 -1.79 20.84 9.28
C VAL A 207 -1.55 21.82 10.44
N GLU A 208 -1.38 21.32 11.65
CA GLU A 208 -1.24 22.15 12.86
C GLU A 208 0.17 22.71 13.06
N HIS A 209 1.22 21.95 12.70
CA HIS A 209 2.61 22.25 13.09
C HIS A 209 3.50 22.68 11.93
N ALA A 210 3.22 22.30 10.70
CA ALA A 210 4.04 22.65 9.55
C ALA A 210 3.48 23.86 8.76
N GLY A 211 2.42 24.50 9.24
CA GLY A 211 1.82 25.67 8.58
C GLY A 211 1.19 25.36 7.22
N ILE A 212 0.91 24.09 6.95
CA ILE A 212 0.18 23.67 5.75
C ILE A 212 -1.24 24.22 5.88
N GLU A 213 -1.67 25.01 4.89
CA GLU A 213 -3.03 25.55 4.89
C GLU A 213 -4.07 24.43 4.97
N LYS A 214 -5.09 24.67 5.78
CA LYS A 214 -6.20 23.73 5.99
C LYS A 214 -7.17 23.79 4.81
N ARG A 215 -6.66 23.47 3.63
CA ARG A 215 -7.46 23.20 2.44
C ARG A 215 -7.92 21.74 2.46
N ASP A 216 -8.67 21.36 1.45
CA ASP A 216 -9.05 19.96 1.24
C ASP A 216 -7.82 19.12 0.88
N MET A 217 -7.11 18.62 1.91
CA MET A 217 -5.88 17.85 1.74
C MET A 217 -6.17 16.44 1.21
N ARG A 218 -5.39 16.01 0.22
CA ARG A 218 -5.39 14.65 -0.30
C ARG A 218 -4.02 14.01 -0.12
N VAL A 219 -3.99 12.85 0.50
CA VAL A 219 -2.78 12.06 0.71
C VAL A 219 -2.71 10.95 -0.33
N ILE A 220 -1.67 10.97 -1.13
CA ILE A 220 -1.40 10.00 -2.18
C ILE A 220 -0.19 9.16 -1.79
N SER A 221 -0.35 7.84 -1.73
CA SER A 221 0.71 6.89 -1.41
C SER A 221 1.18 6.13 -2.64
N ILE A 222 2.49 5.99 -2.82
CA ILE A 222 3.07 5.16 -3.88
C ILE A 222 3.75 3.96 -3.22
N MET A 223 3.17 2.76 -3.42
CA MET A 223 3.50 1.57 -2.67
C MET A 223 3.80 0.37 -3.57
N PRO A 224 4.69 -0.55 -3.18
CA PRO A 224 5.01 -1.74 -3.98
C PRO A 224 3.93 -2.83 -3.89
N CYS A 225 2.91 -2.67 -3.06
CA CYS A 225 1.95 -3.71 -2.70
C CYS A 225 0.52 -3.32 -3.06
N THR A 226 -0.20 -4.20 -3.75
CA THR A 226 -1.62 -3.98 -4.11
C THR A 226 -2.54 -3.99 -2.91
N ALA A 227 -2.21 -4.75 -1.85
CA ALA A 227 -3.00 -4.81 -0.62
C ALA A 227 -3.03 -3.46 0.14
N LYS A 228 -2.05 -2.57 -0.13
CA LYS A 228 -2.05 -1.20 0.41
C LYS A 228 -3.26 -0.36 -0.07
N LYS A 229 -3.83 -0.69 -1.23
CA LYS A 229 -5.08 -0.08 -1.70
C LYS A 229 -6.28 -0.50 -0.83
N GLY A 230 -6.33 -1.76 -0.43
CA GLY A 230 -7.35 -2.28 0.50
C GLY A 230 -7.17 -1.70 1.90
N GLU A 231 -5.92 -1.65 2.39
CA GLU A 231 -5.60 -1.07 3.69
C GLU A 231 -6.14 0.36 3.82
N ALA A 232 -5.89 1.22 2.84
CA ALA A 232 -6.36 2.61 2.85
C ALA A 232 -7.89 2.75 2.98
N ASN A 233 -8.63 1.71 2.59
CA ASN A 233 -10.11 1.70 2.63
C ASN A 233 -10.70 0.89 3.80
N ARG A 234 -9.86 0.38 4.73
CA ARG A 234 -10.38 -0.40 5.88
C ARG A 234 -11.22 0.48 6.79
N ASP A 235 -12.38 0.00 7.19
CA ASP A 235 -13.30 0.74 8.08
C ASP A 235 -12.66 1.09 9.43
N THR A 236 -11.77 0.22 9.93
CA THR A 236 -11.01 0.45 11.18
C THR A 236 -9.97 1.57 11.09
N LEU A 237 -9.63 2.02 9.88
CA LEU A 237 -8.67 3.10 9.62
C LEU A 237 -9.33 4.40 9.18
N LYS A 238 -10.65 4.40 8.98
CA LYS A 238 -11.41 5.62 8.64
C LYS A 238 -11.49 6.56 9.83
N ARG A 239 -11.58 7.82 9.51
CA ARG A 239 -11.82 8.92 10.46
C ARG A 239 -13.28 8.89 10.93
N ALA A 240 -13.59 9.66 11.97
CA ALA A 240 -14.94 9.73 12.52
C ALA A 240 -15.98 10.27 11.53
N ASP A 241 -15.57 11.07 10.56
CA ASP A 241 -16.41 11.60 9.47
C ASP A 241 -16.55 10.61 8.28
N GLY A 242 -15.96 9.43 8.38
CA GLY A 242 -15.96 8.40 7.33
C GLY A 242 -14.90 8.60 6.24
N SER A 243 -14.12 9.68 6.28
CA SER A 243 -13.04 9.91 5.33
C SER A 243 -11.83 9.00 5.60
N CYS A 244 -11.00 8.78 4.57
CA CYS A 244 -9.78 8.02 4.68
C CYS A 244 -8.59 8.91 5.05
N ASP A 245 -7.64 8.38 5.80
CA ASP A 245 -6.37 9.07 6.06
C ASP A 245 -5.48 9.10 4.80
N VAL A 246 -5.54 8.05 3.98
CA VAL A 246 -4.89 7.98 2.67
C VAL A 246 -5.97 7.90 1.59
N ASP A 247 -5.99 8.84 0.66
CA ASP A 247 -7.06 8.98 -0.33
C ASP A 247 -6.83 8.11 -1.56
N VAL A 248 -5.59 8.05 -2.04
CA VAL A 248 -5.21 7.27 -3.24
C VAL A 248 -3.94 6.48 -2.99
N VAL A 249 -3.91 5.24 -3.49
CA VAL A 249 -2.71 4.40 -3.45
C VAL A 249 -2.36 3.96 -4.86
N LEU A 250 -1.19 4.36 -5.34
CA LEU A 250 -0.61 3.90 -6.60
C LEU A 250 0.38 2.77 -6.35
N THR A 251 0.38 1.78 -7.22
CA THR A 251 1.50 0.82 -7.30
C THR A 251 2.66 1.43 -8.09
N ILE A 252 3.86 0.87 -7.97
CA ILE A 252 5.06 1.30 -8.72
C ILE A 252 4.76 1.38 -10.23
N ARG A 253 4.07 0.37 -10.79
CA ARG A 253 3.73 0.32 -12.22
C ARG A 253 2.71 1.38 -12.62
N GLU A 254 1.75 1.70 -11.77
CA GLU A 254 0.80 2.79 -12.00
C GLU A 254 1.54 4.13 -12.01
N PHE A 255 2.44 4.33 -11.05
CA PHE A 255 3.24 5.55 -10.97
C PHE A 255 4.19 5.70 -12.16
N ALA A 256 4.86 4.63 -12.62
CA ALA A 256 5.65 4.65 -13.84
C ALA A 256 4.83 5.08 -15.05
N ARG A 257 3.61 4.56 -15.19
CA ARG A 257 2.68 4.98 -16.26
C ARG A 257 2.26 6.44 -16.11
N LEU A 258 2.04 6.90 -14.89
CA LEU A 258 1.69 8.29 -14.60
C LEU A 258 2.80 9.22 -15.09
N ILE A 259 4.07 8.98 -14.73
CA ILE A 259 5.23 9.75 -15.19
C ILE A 259 5.32 9.76 -16.73
N LYS A 260 5.21 8.58 -17.37
CA LYS A 260 5.26 8.47 -18.84
C LYS A 260 4.11 9.25 -19.53
N ARG A 261 2.91 9.21 -18.96
CA ARG A 261 1.73 9.95 -19.47
C ARG A 261 1.86 11.47 -19.30
N SER A 262 2.59 11.93 -18.27
CA SER A 262 2.92 13.34 -18.09
C SER A 262 4.01 13.84 -19.06
N GLY A 263 4.49 13.00 -19.99
CA GLY A 263 5.55 13.35 -20.92
C GLY A 263 6.94 13.45 -20.30
N LEU A 264 7.11 12.97 -19.06
CA LEU A 264 8.38 13.01 -18.34
C LEU A 264 9.17 11.73 -18.56
N ASN A 265 10.49 11.87 -18.70
CA ASN A 265 11.43 10.76 -18.64
C ASN A 265 12.25 10.85 -17.36
N LEU A 266 12.13 9.86 -16.49
CA LEU A 266 12.79 9.85 -15.19
C LEU A 266 14.33 9.99 -15.29
N ALA A 267 14.93 9.44 -16.36
CA ALA A 267 16.38 9.49 -16.57
C ALA A 267 16.90 10.93 -16.69
N ASP A 268 16.12 11.82 -17.28
CA ASP A 268 16.52 13.20 -17.61
C ASP A 268 16.23 14.19 -16.48
N LEU A 269 15.60 13.75 -15.39
CA LEU A 269 15.24 14.61 -14.29
C LEU A 269 16.43 14.86 -13.36
N PRO A 270 16.59 16.07 -12.82
CA PRO A 270 17.53 16.33 -11.75
C PRO A 270 17.08 15.69 -10.44
N ASP A 271 18.03 15.46 -9.53
CA ASP A 271 17.68 15.02 -8.18
C ASP A 271 17.18 16.21 -7.34
N MET A 272 16.08 16.02 -6.62
CA MET A 272 15.52 16.97 -5.67
C MET A 272 15.36 16.30 -4.29
N PRO A 273 15.54 17.07 -3.20
CA PRO A 273 15.29 16.56 -1.85
C PRO A 273 13.79 16.43 -1.59
N PHE A 274 13.44 15.63 -0.58
CA PHE A 274 12.09 15.63 -0.01
C PHE A 274 11.75 16.98 0.62
N ASP A 275 10.46 17.29 0.68
CA ASP A 275 9.96 18.32 1.59
C ASP A 275 10.08 17.78 3.02
N SER A 276 10.58 18.59 3.92
CA SER A 276 10.71 18.23 5.33
C SER A 276 9.73 19.05 6.18
N PRO A 277 8.72 18.41 6.76
CA PRO A 277 7.80 19.12 7.65
C PRO A 277 8.46 19.56 8.96
N MET A 278 9.62 18.97 9.30
CA MET A 278 10.32 19.19 10.56
C MET A 278 11.36 20.33 10.50
N MET A 279 11.68 20.86 9.31
CA MET A 279 12.70 21.92 9.20
C MET A 279 12.30 23.23 9.87
N SER A 280 11.00 23.46 10.06
CA SER A 280 10.51 24.65 10.80
C SER A 280 10.62 24.54 12.32
N LEU A 281 10.91 23.35 12.85
CA LEU A 281 11.06 23.11 14.30
C LEU A 281 12.52 23.19 14.77
N SER A 282 13.48 23.28 13.84
CA SER A 282 14.92 23.35 14.14
C SER A 282 15.53 24.74 13.97
N SER A 283 14.72 25.78 13.75
CA SER A 283 15.15 27.18 13.67
C SER A 283 14.91 27.95 14.96
#